data_086d7c796c2322cccf0a43d01b21f9b4
#
_entry.id   086d7c796c2322cccf0a43d01b21f9b4
#
_cell.length_a   1.000
_cell.length_b   1.000
_cell.length_c   1.000
_cell.angle_alpha   90.00
_cell.angle_beta   90.00
_cell.angle_gamma   90.00
#
_symmetry.space_group_name_H-M   'P 1'
#
loop_
_entity.id
_entity.type
_entity.pdbx_description
1 polymer ?
#
loop_
_entity_poly.entity_id
_entity_poly.type
_entity_poly.pdbx_seq_one_letter_code
_entity_poly.pdbx_strand_id
1 'polypeptide(L)'
;EIGSGLVGSEMCIRDRLYGCSSKGTSSSSSATGEGEVPTDKMTYRTSPTTGDRVSLLGYGCMRWPLKPVPNGNGEVIDQDAVNGLIDYAIAHGVNYFDTSPAYVQGFSEKATGIALSRHPRDKYYIATKLSNFSPDTWSREASLKMYHKSFAELQVDYIDYMLLHGIGMGGMEALKGRYLDLSLIHI
;
A
#
# COMPACT_ATOMS: atom_id res chain seq x y z
N GLU A 1 11.08 34.80 21.05
CA GLU A 1 11.81 33.50 21.08
C GLU A 1 10.80 32.41 21.30
N ILE A 2 10.44 31.71 20.24
CA ILE A 2 9.58 30.52 20.32
C ILE A 2 10.51 29.35 20.00
N GLY A 3 10.81 28.56 21.05
CA GLY A 3 11.67 27.39 20.94
C GLY A 3 11.05 26.34 20.03
N SER A 4 11.82 25.92 19.03
CA SER A 4 11.53 24.78 18.18
C SER A 4 11.63 23.49 19.01
N GLY A 5 10.50 23.01 19.53
CA GLY A 5 10.40 21.71 20.17
C GLY A 5 10.41 20.60 19.12
N LEU A 6 11.45 19.80 19.08
CA LEU A 6 11.48 18.50 18.43
C LEU A 6 10.44 17.57 19.09
N VAL A 7 9.29 17.43 18.46
CA VAL A 7 8.26 16.49 18.91
C VAL A 7 8.03 15.48 17.81
N GLY A 8 8.30 14.21 18.09
CA GLY A 8 7.60 13.19 17.35
C GLY A 8 8.27 11.83 17.16
N SER A 9 9.59 11.66 17.23
CA SER A 9 10.17 10.33 16.99
C SER A 9 10.41 9.49 18.25
N GLU A 10 10.54 10.12 19.41
CA GLU A 10 10.82 9.38 20.67
C GLU A 10 9.57 8.92 21.43
N MET A 11 8.41 9.55 21.23
CA MET A 11 7.18 9.16 21.94
C MET A 11 6.60 7.81 21.44
N CYS A 12 6.78 7.48 20.18
CA CYS A 12 6.28 6.20 19.65
C CYS A 12 7.09 4.97 20.13
N ILE A 13 8.33 5.15 20.56
CA ILE A 13 9.18 4.03 21.03
C ILE A 13 8.94 3.75 22.51
N ARG A 14 8.64 4.77 23.32
CA ARG A 14 8.37 4.60 24.75
C ARG A 14 7.03 3.96 25.08
N ASP A 15 6.00 4.22 24.31
CA ASP A 15 4.67 3.62 24.53
C ASP A 15 4.63 2.11 24.26
N ARG A 16 5.54 1.59 23.45
CA ARG A 16 5.67 0.14 23.22
C ARG A 16 6.33 -0.62 24.35
N LEU A 17 7.09 0.04 25.26
CA LEU A 17 7.80 -0.62 26.34
C LEU A 17 7.02 -0.71 27.65
N TYR A 18 5.92 0.03 27.80
CA TYR A 18 5.10 0.01 29.02
C TYR A 18 3.92 -0.97 29.00
N GLY A 19 3.68 -1.66 27.87
CA GLY A 19 2.59 -2.61 27.70
C GLY A 19 2.87 -4.06 28.18
N CYS A 20 4.07 -4.38 28.66
CA CYS A 20 4.44 -5.72 29.10
C CYS A 20 5.06 -5.72 30.49
N SER A 21 4.24 -5.51 31.53
CA SER A 21 4.61 -5.86 32.91
C SER A 21 3.46 -6.55 33.58
N SER A 22 3.27 -7.83 33.30
CA SER A 22 2.59 -8.78 34.18
C SER A 22 3.63 -9.73 34.73
N LYS A 23 3.82 -9.69 36.04
CA LYS A 23 4.63 -10.64 36.80
C LYS A 23 4.06 -12.05 36.63
N GLY A 24 4.82 -12.93 36.04
CA GLY A 24 4.52 -14.34 35.95
C GLY A 24 5.84 -15.14 35.89
N THR A 25 6.01 -15.99 36.88
CA THR A 25 7.04 -16.97 37.17
C THR A 25 7.84 -17.50 35.96
N SER A 26 9.15 -17.48 36.13
CA SER A 26 10.15 -18.13 35.28
C SER A 26 9.92 -19.64 35.15
N SER A 27 9.66 -20.10 33.93
CA SER A 27 10.02 -21.44 33.49
C SER A 27 10.70 -21.30 32.12
N SER A 28 11.98 -21.63 32.09
CA SER A 28 12.77 -21.72 30.87
C SER A 28 12.24 -22.87 30.00
N SER A 29 11.57 -22.55 28.92
CA SER A 29 11.40 -23.50 27.82
C SER A 29 11.79 -22.76 26.53
N SER A 30 12.86 -23.22 25.93
CA SER A 30 13.26 -22.89 24.57
C SER A 30 12.16 -23.35 23.62
N ALA A 31 11.28 -22.45 23.21
CA ALA A 31 10.28 -22.69 22.19
C ALA A 31 10.65 -21.86 20.96
N THR A 32 11.49 -22.41 20.10
CA THR A 32 11.52 -22.11 18.68
C THR A 32 10.34 -22.83 18.04
N GLY A 33 9.13 -22.34 18.28
CA GLY A 33 7.94 -22.70 17.57
C GLY A 33 7.44 -21.44 16.89
N GLU A 34 7.70 -21.27 15.61
CA GLU A 34 6.91 -20.36 14.78
C GLU A 34 5.48 -20.88 14.85
N GLY A 35 4.69 -20.32 15.76
CA GLY A 35 3.27 -20.65 15.87
C GLY A 35 2.59 -20.25 14.57
N GLU A 36 1.84 -21.18 14.00
CA GLU A 36 1.03 -20.93 12.80
C GLU A 36 0.18 -19.66 13.00
N VAL A 37 0.31 -18.71 12.09
CA VAL A 37 -0.44 -17.45 12.16
C VAL A 37 -1.91 -17.75 11.91
N PRO A 38 -2.84 -17.36 12.82
CA PRO A 38 -4.26 -17.65 12.63
C PRO A 38 -4.84 -17.01 11.38
N THR A 39 -5.64 -17.73 10.61
CA THR A 39 -6.30 -17.26 9.40
C THR A 39 -7.67 -16.59 9.67
N ASP A 40 -8.20 -16.73 10.87
CA ASP A 40 -9.56 -16.33 11.27
C ASP A 40 -9.62 -15.11 12.21
N LYS A 41 -8.48 -14.44 12.46
CA LYS A 41 -8.38 -13.37 13.47
C LYS A 41 -8.19 -11.96 12.90
N MET A 42 -8.40 -11.76 11.60
CA MET A 42 -8.30 -10.43 11.01
C MET A 42 -9.42 -9.53 11.55
N THR A 43 -9.02 -8.34 12.00
CA THR A 43 -9.97 -7.28 12.37
C THR A 43 -10.36 -6.47 11.15
N TYR A 44 -11.65 -6.21 10.99
CA TYR A 44 -12.19 -5.41 9.89
C TYR A 44 -12.88 -4.14 10.41
N ARG A 45 -12.97 -3.14 9.56
CA ARG A 45 -13.81 -1.94 9.75
C ARG A 45 -14.70 -1.76 8.53
N THR A 46 -15.93 -1.35 8.79
CA THR A 46 -16.87 -1.03 7.71
C THR A 46 -16.90 0.48 7.52
N SER A 47 -16.68 0.92 6.29
CA SER A 47 -16.84 2.32 5.92
C SER A 47 -18.30 2.73 6.07
N PRO A 48 -18.64 3.77 6.83
CA PRO A 48 -20.02 4.22 6.98
C PRO A 48 -20.58 4.83 5.70
N THR A 49 -19.71 5.27 4.79
CA THR A 49 -20.11 5.95 3.54
C THR A 49 -20.29 4.98 2.39
N THR A 50 -19.36 4.02 2.22
CA THR A 50 -19.39 3.10 1.07
C THR A 50 -19.93 1.71 1.43
N GLY A 51 -19.96 1.35 2.70
CA GLY A 51 -20.31 0.01 3.16
C GLY A 51 -19.17 -1.01 3.03
N ASP A 52 -18.02 -0.60 2.51
CA ASP A 52 -16.86 -1.49 2.33
C ASP A 52 -16.35 -2.02 3.65
N ARG A 53 -16.21 -3.34 3.74
CA ARG A 53 -15.66 -4.02 4.92
C ARG A 53 -14.18 -4.31 4.69
N VAL A 54 -13.32 -3.41 5.16
CA VAL A 54 -11.87 -3.42 4.90
C VAL A 54 -11.10 -3.99 6.09
N SER A 55 -10.07 -4.80 5.84
CA SER A 55 -9.17 -5.30 6.87
C SER A 55 -8.39 -4.14 7.52
N LEU A 56 -8.23 -4.19 8.84
CA LEU A 56 -7.49 -3.15 9.57
C LEU A 56 -6.01 -3.11 9.16
N LEU A 57 -5.46 -4.26 8.76
CA LEU A 57 -4.15 -4.38 8.14
C LEU A 57 -4.32 -4.31 6.61
N GLY A 58 -3.77 -3.27 5.97
CA GLY A 58 -3.62 -3.19 4.52
C GLY A 58 -2.24 -3.67 4.08
N TYR A 59 -2.14 -4.17 2.86
CA TYR A 59 -0.88 -4.60 2.26
C TYR A 59 -0.30 -3.50 1.37
N GLY A 60 0.89 -2.98 1.73
CA GLY A 60 1.61 -1.99 0.94
C GLY A 60 2.48 -2.63 -0.15
N CYS A 61 2.19 -2.33 -1.41
CA CYS A 61 2.85 -2.90 -2.58
C CYS A 61 4.08 -2.08 -3.07
N MET A 62 4.61 -1.21 -2.25
CA MET A 62 5.72 -0.32 -2.62
C MET A 62 7.08 -1.04 -2.75
N ARG A 63 7.26 -2.16 -2.06
CA ARG A 63 8.55 -2.85 -1.93
C ARG A 63 8.40 -4.33 -2.23
N TRP A 64 8.19 -4.64 -3.51
CA TRP A 64 8.15 -6.04 -3.95
C TRP A 64 9.53 -6.68 -3.91
N PRO A 65 9.62 -7.98 -3.64
CA PRO A 65 10.87 -8.74 -3.76
C PRO A 65 11.46 -8.63 -5.16
N LEU A 66 12.76 -8.49 -5.24
CA LEU A 66 13.50 -8.43 -6.47
C LEU A 66 14.39 -9.67 -6.61
N LYS A 67 14.67 -10.07 -7.83
CA LYS A 67 15.63 -11.10 -8.16
C LYS A 67 16.58 -10.64 -9.28
N PRO A 68 17.81 -11.15 -9.35
CA PRO A 68 18.73 -10.83 -10.45
C PRO A 68 18.13 -11.14 -11.82
N VAL A 69 18.41 -10.29 -12.80
CA VAL A 69 18.07 -10.57 -14.19
C VAL A 69 18.91 -11.76 -14.67
N PRO A 70 18.30 -12.82 -15.22
CA PRO A 70 19.04 -13.94 -15.78
C PRO A 70 19.96 -13.46 -16.91
N ASN A 71 21.26 -13.74 -16.79
CA ASN A 71 22.30 -13.38 -17.78
C ASN A 71 22.43 -11.88 -18.09
N GLY A 72 22.02 -11.00 -17.16
CA GLY A 72 22.08 -9.54 -17.32
C GLY A 72 22.56 -8.84 -16.04
N ASN A 73 22.67 -7.51 -16.12
CA ASN A 73 22.91 -6.66 -14.97
C ASN A 73 21.59 -6.10 -14.45
N GLY A 74 21.44 -6.00 -13.11
CA GLY A 74 20.28 -5.42 -12.45
C GLY A 74 19.32 -6.44 -11.87
N GLU A 75 18.16 -5.93 -11.43
CA GLU A 75 17.14 -6.72 -10.75
C GLU A 75 15.77 -6.49 -11.39
N VAL A 76 14.93 -7.48 -11.31
CA VAL A 76 13.51 -7.44 -11.70
C VAL A 76 12.65 -7.90 -10.54
N ILE A 77 11.37 -7.57 -10.57
CA ILE A 77 10.43 -8.08 -9.57
C ILE A 77 10.38 -9.61 -9.65
N ASP A 78 10.53 -10.26 -8.52
CA ASP A 78 10.28 -11.68 -8.38
C ASP A 78 8.77 -11.95 -8.30
N GLN A 79 8.15 -12.15 -9.47
CA GLN A 79 6.70 -12.33 -9.55
C GLN A 79 6.21 -13.55 -8.76
N ASP A 80 6.99 -14.62 -8.68
CA ASP A 80 6.59 -15.81 -7.92
C ASP A 80 6.57 -15.52 -6.43
N ALA A 81 7.54 -14.78 -5.92
CA ALA A 81 7.55 -14.32 -4.54
C ALA A 81 6.38 -13.34 -4.26
N VAL A 82 6.08 -12.40 -5.18
CA VAL A 82 4.92 -11.51 -5.08
C VAL A 82 3.62 -12.30 -5.01
N ASN A 83 3.46 -13.29 -5.88
CA ASN A 83 2.28 -14.17 -5.88
C ASN A 83 2.10 -14.86 -4.53
N GLY A 84 3.16 -15.46 -4.00
CA GLY A 84 3.12 -16.13 -2.68
C GLY A 84 2.77 -15.19 -1.53
N LEU A 85 3.30 -13.97 -1.55
CA LEU A 85 2.99 -12.96 -0.52
C LEU A 85 1.53 -12.50 -0.56
N ILE A 86 0.96 -12.30 -1.75
CA ILE A 86 -0.45 -11.94 -1.91
C ILE A 86 -1.36 -13.11 -1.53
N ASP A 87 -1.04 -14.34 -1.96
CA ASP A 87 -1.78 -15.55 -1.56
C ASP A 87 -1.83 -15.68 -0.03
N TYR A 88 -0.67 -15.51 0.61
CA TYR A 88 -0.57 -15.56 2.07
C TYR A 88 -1.40 -14.46 2.74
N ALA A 89 -1.29 -13.22 2.25
CA ALA A 89 -2.03 -12.09 2.80
C ALA A 89 -3.55 -12.30 2.73
N ILE A 90 -4.07 -12.74 1.58
CA ILE A 90 -5.49 -13.02 1.39
C ILE A 90 -5.94 -14.19 2.26
N ALA A 91 -5.17 -15.28 2.34
CA ALA A 91 -5.47 -16.42 3.18
C ALA A 91 -5.57 -16.04 4.67
N HIS A 92 -4.87 -14.98 5.10
CA HIS A 92 -4.91 -14.46 6.47
C HIS A 92 -5.86 -13.27 6.65
N GLY A 93 -6.75 -13.04 5.69
CA GLY A 93 -7.85 -12.08 5.78
C GLY A 93 -7.50 -10.64 5.41
N VAL A 94 -6.30 -10.37 4.88
CA VAL A 94 -6.01 -9.05 4.29
C VAL A 94 -6.80 -8.93 3.00
N ASN A 95 -7.56 -7.83 2.88
CA ASN A 95 -8.37 -7.56 1.70
C ASN A 95 -8.18 -6.15 1.13
N TYR A 96 -7.15 -5.41 1.54
CA TYR A 96 -6.84 -4.08 1.03
C TYR A 96 -5.39 -4.02 0.57
N PHE A 97 -5.17 -3.69 -0.71
CA PHE A 97 -3.86 -3.65 -1.35
C PHE A 97 -3.60 -2.26 -1.90
N ASP A 98 -2.54 -1.62 -1.41
CA ASP A 98 -2.15 -0.25 -1.77
C ASP A 98 -0.94 -0.24 -2.70
N THR A 99 -1.11 0.26 -3.91
CA THR A 99 -0.06 0.39 -4.92
C THR A 99 0.01 1.80 -5.50
N SER A 100 0.85 2.00 -6.52
CA SER A 100 0.99 3.25 -7.24
C SER A 100 1.78 3.05 -8.53
N PRO A 101 1.50 3.82 -9.60
CA PRO A 101 2.31 3.82 -10.81
C PRO A 101 3.76 4.31 -10.60
N ALA A 102 4.07 4.93 -9.45
CA ALA A 102 5.42 5.36 -9.12
C ALA A 102 6.23 4.30 -8.32
N TYR A 103 5.60 3.22 -7.86
CA TYR A 103 6.28 2.23 -7.03
C TYR A 103 7.11 1.25 -7.85
N VAL A 104 8.26 0.83 -7.29
CA VAL A 104 9.19 -0.11 -7.92
C VAL A 104 9.47 0.30 -9.38
N GLN A 105 9.89 1.56 -9.57
CA GLN A 105 10.22 2.13 -10.89
C GLN A 105 9.10 1.99 -11.94
N GLY A 106 7.84 1.97 -11.50
CA GLY A 106 6.66 1.86 -12.36
C GLY A 106 6.14 0.44 -12.60
N PHE A 107 6.73 -0.57 -11.97
CA PHE A 107 6.36 -1.98 -12.19
C PHE A 107 5.43 -2.55 -11.10
N SER A 108 5.15 -1.81 -10.03
CA SER A 108 4.36 -2.33 -8.91
C SER A 108 2.93 -2.67 -9.29
N GLU A 109 2.23 -1.80 -10.03
CA GLU A 109 0.85 -2.06 -10.44
C GLU A 109 0.74 -3.34 -11.25
N LYS A 110 1.63 -3.55 -12.22
CA LYS A 110 1.64 -4.76 -13.04
C LYS A 110 1.87 -6.01 -12.20
N ALA A 111 2.86 -6.01 -11.32
CA ALA A 111 3.14 -7.16 -10.47
C ALA A 111 1.98 -7.45 -9.50
N THR A 112 1.38 -6.40 -8.93
CA THR A 112 0.20 -6.50 -8.06
C THR A 112 -0.99 -7.06 -8.84
N GLY A 113 -1.25 -6.55 -10.05
CA GLY A 113 -2.34 -6.99 -10.91
C GLY A 113 -2.24 -8.47 -11.29
N ILE A 114 -1.05 -8.92 -11.71
CA ILE A 114 -0.78 -10.33 -12.01
C ILE A 114 -1.09 -11.23 -10.79
N ALA A 115 -0.64 -10.83 -9.61
CA ALA A 115 -0.84 -11.63 -8.42
C ALA A 115 -2.31 -11.64 -7.96
N LEU A 116 -2.98 -10.48 -7.97
CA LEU A 116 -4.38 -10.35 -7.54
C LEU A 116 -5.36 -10.99 -8.54
N SER A 117 -5.07 -11.03 -9.84
CA SER A 117 -5.92 -11.66 -10.85
C SER A 117 -6.13 -13.18 -10.64
N ARG A 118 -5.32 -13.79 -9.80
CA ARG A 118 -5.44 -15.20 -9.38
C ARG A 118 -6.56 -15.43 -8.35
N HIS A 119 -7.12 -14.35 -7.80
CA HIS A 119 -8.17 -14.37 -6.79
C HIS A 119 -9.46 -13.75 -7.31
N PRO A 120 -10.64 -14.15 -6.81
CA PRO A 120 -11.89 -13.51 -7.17
C PRO A 120 -11.88 -12.03 -6.84
N ARG A 121 -12.28 -11.18 -7.78
CA ARG A 121 -12.21 -9.71 -7.68
C ARG A 121 -12.97 -9.13 -6.50
N ASP A 122 -14.04 -9.78 -6.08
CA ASP A 122 -14.88 -9.41 -4.94
C ASP A 122 -14.25 -9.68 -3.56
N LYS A 123 -13.08 -10.31 -3.51
CA LYS A 123 -12.39 -10.64 -2.26
C LYS A 123 -11.40 -9.59 -1.78
N TYR A 124 -11.14 -8.57 -2.59
CA TYR A 124 -10.15 -7.56 -2.24
C TYR A 124 -10.50 -6.17 -2.80
N TYR A 125 -9.94 -5.17 -2.16
CA TYR A 125 -9.96 -3.78 -2.57
C TYR A 125 -8.58 -3.36 -3.06
N ILE A 126 -8.55 -2.61 -4.16
CA ILE A 126 -7.32 -2.01 -4.72
C ILE A 126 -7.36 -0.51 -4.52
N ALA A 127 -6.30 0.00 -3.89
CA ALA A 127 -5.99 1.42 -3.88
C ALA A 127 -4.79 1.69 -4.77
N THR A 128 -4.91 2.63 -5.71
CA THR A 128 -3.77 3.18 -6.44
C THR A 128 -3.81 4.71 -6.45
N LYS A 129 -2.88 5.34 -7.13
CA LYS A 129 -2.67 6.78 -6.95
C LYS A 129 -2.41 7.49 -8.27
N LEU A 130 -2.87 8.72 -8.38
CA LEU A 130 -2.35 9.66 -9.38
C LEU A 130 -1.01 10.22 -8.88
N SER A 131 0.07 9.87 -9.55
CA SER A 131 1.45 10.17 -9.14
C SER A 131 2.06 11.26 -10.01
N ASN A 132 1.44 12.42 -10.03
CA ASN A 132 1.83 13.58 -10.83
C ASN A 132 3.02 14.33 -10.20
N PHE A 133 4.19 13.69 -10.11
CA PHE A 133 5.35 14.25 -9.40
C PHE A 133 6.14 15.27 -10.19
N SER A 134 6.06 15.26 -11.51
CA SER A 134 6.77 16.20 -12.39
C SER A 134 5.79 17.09 -13.17
N PRO A 135 6.16 18.34 -13.52
CA PRO A 135 5.29 19.31 -14.18
C PRO A 135 4.66 18.82 -15.50
N ASP A 136 5.36 17.99 -16.25
CA ASP A 136 4.86 17.36 -17.48
C ASP A 136 3.69 16.39 -17.25
N THR A 137 3.50 15.94 -16.00
CA THR A 137 2.39 15.07 -15.61
C THR A 137 1.20 15.81 -15.00
N TRP A 138 1.23 17.13 -14.87
CA TRP A 138 0.20 17.91 -14.16
C TRP A 138 -1.04 18.19 -15.01
N SER A 139 -0.96 18.08 -16.35
CA SER A 139 -2.13 18.29 -17.18
C SER A 139 -3.22 17.26 -16.91
N ARG A 140 -4.48 17.66 -17.15
CA ARG A 140 -5.63 16.76 -17.06
C ARG A 140 -5.46 15.55 -17.99
N GLU A 141 -4.95 15.78 -19.19
CA GLU A 141 -4.69 14.73 -20.19
C GLU A 141 -3.67 13.70 -19.67
N ALA A 142 -2.54 14.16 -19.12
CA ALA A 142 -1.52 13.29 -18.53
C ALA A 142 -2.07 12.49 -17.34
N SER A 143 -2.90 13.13 -16.52
CA SER A 143 -3.55 12.45 -15.39
C SER A 143 -4.53 11.38 -15.84
N LEU A 144 -5.35 11.65 -16.85
CA LEU A 144 -6.26 10.66 -17.44
C LEU A 144 -5.51 9.50 -18.10
N LYS A 145 -4.40 9.79 -18.78
CA LYS A 145 -3.53 8.75 -19.35
C LYS A 145 -2.95 7.85 -18.24
N MET A 146 -2.48 8.44 -17.15
CA MET A 146 -2.00 7.68 -15.98
C MET A 146 -3.12 6.85 -15.37
N TYR A 147 -4.30 7.43 -15.17
CA TYR A 147 -5.49 6.77 -14.67
C TYR A 147 -5.84 5.53 -15.51
N HIS A 148 -5.99 5.67 -16.83
CA HIS A 148 -6.30 4.55 -17.72
C HIS A 148 -5.19 3.50 -17.77
N LYS A 149 -3.92 3.92 -17.67
CA LYS A 149 -2.80 2.99 -17.59
C LYS A 149 -2.89 2.10 -16.35
N SER A 150 -3.28 2.65 -15.20
CA SER A 150 -3.42 1.88 -13.97
C SER A 150 -4.41 0.71 -14.10
N PHE A 151 -5.52 0.88 -14.80
CA PHE A 151 -6.46 -0.22 -15.08
C PHE A 151 -5.82 -1.34 -15.89
N ALA A 152 -5.07 -0.97 -16.93
CA ALA A 152 -4.40 -1.94 -17.80
C ALA A 152 -3.30 -2.70 -17.05
N GLU A 153 -2.47 -2.01 -16.26
CA GLU A 153 -1.40 -2.63 -15.48
C GLU A 153 -1.96 -3.52 -14.35
N LEU A 154 -3.00 -3.09 -13.67
CA LEU A 154 -3.68 -3.85 -12.61
C LEU A 154 -4.57 -4.96 -13.14
N GLN A 155 -4.89 -4.98 -14.45
CA GLN A 155 -5.75 -5.96 -15.11
C GLN A 155 -7.16 -6.02 -14.50
N VAL A 156 -7.77 -4.85 -14.27
CA VAL A 156 -9.09 -4.71 -13.63
C VAL A 156 -10.01 -3.78 -14.40
N ASP A 157 -11.32 -4.02 -14.28
CA ASP A 157 -12.36 -3.17 -14.86
C ASP A 157 -12.73 -2.00 -13.94
N TYR A 158 -12.43 -2.09 -12.65
CA TYR A 158 -12.62 -1.03 -11.67
C TYR A 158 -11.54 -1.02 -10.59
N ILE A 159 -11.26 0.17 -10.06
CA ILE A 159 -10.37 0.44 -8.93
C ILE A 159 -11.24 0.95 -7.79
N ASP A 160 -11.07 0.39 -6.58
CA ASP A 160 -11.92 0.74 -5.44
C ASP A 160 -11.57 2.12 -4.87
N TYR A 161 -10.28 2.44 -4.82
CA TYR A 161 -9.79 3.71 -4.25
C TYR A 161 -8.74 4.34 -5.14
N MET A 162 -9.03 5.53 -5.67
CA MET A 162 -8.06 6.35 -6.39
C MET A 162 -7.61 7.51 -5.51
N LEU A 163 -6.34 7.55 -5.17
CA LEU A 163 -5.74 8.53 -4.25
C LEU A 163 -4.93 9.58 -5.00
N LEU A 164 -4.81 10.77 -4.41
CA LEU A 164 -3.87 11.79 -4.86
C LEU A 164 -2.53 11.58 -4.15
N HIS A 165 -1.46 11.32 -4.92
CA HIS A 165 -0.18 10.91 -4.37
C HIS A 165 0.65 12.09 -3.87
N GLY A 166 1.09 12.03 -2.62
CA GLY A 166 2.01 13.00 -2.05
C GLY A 166 1.41 14.39 -1.87
N ILE A 167 0.17 14.49 -1.40
CA ILE A 167 -0.43 15.75 -0.97
C ILE A 167 0.49 16.41 0.06
N GLY A 168 0.88 17.68 -0.20
CA GLY A 168 1.83 18.41 0.65
C GLY A 168 3.30 18.34 0.21
N MET A 169 3.67 17.43 -0.69
CA MET A 169 4.98 17.44 -1.30
C MET A 169 5.11 18.60 -2.29
N GLY A 170 6.12 19.48 -2.09
CA GLY A 170 6.37 20.65 -2.94
C GLY A 170 5.49 21.87 -2.65
N GLY A 171 4.75 21.86 -1.53
CA GLY A 171 3.95 23.00 -1.08
C GLY A 171 2.64 23.21 -1.85
N MET A 172 2.00 24.36 -1.59
CA MET A 172 0.68 24.69 -2.14
C MET A 172 0.67 24.85 -3.67
N GLU A 173 1.71 25.41 -4.25
CA GLU A 173 1.78 25.59 -5.71
C GLU A 173 1.86 24.25 -6.45
N ALA A 174 2.63 23.32 -5.93
CA ALA A 174 2.69 21.96 -6.48
C ALA A 174 1.36 21.23 -6.31
N LEU A 175 0.67 21.41 -5.18
CA LEU A 175 -0.65 20.83 -4.96
C LEU A 175 -1.67 21.36 -5.96
N LYS A 176 -1.70 22.68 -6.19
CA LYS A 176 -2.58 23.30 -7.17
C LYS A 176 -2.29 22.79 -8.59
N GLY A 177 -1.03 22.80 -9.01
CA GLY A 177 -0.65 22.36 -10.35
C GLY A 177 -0.93 20.88 -10.60
N ARG A 178 -0.78 20.04 -9.57
CA ARG A 178 -0.98 18.58 -9.71
C ARG A 178 -2.43 18.15 -9.72
N TYR A 179 -3.26 18.73 -8.85
CA TYR A 179 -4.51 18.07 -8.46
C TYR A 179 -5.74 18.99 -8.41
N LEU A 180 -5.58 20.31 -8.39
CA LEU A 180 -6.72 21.19 -8.15
C LEU A 180 -7.77 21.04 -9.27
N ASP A 181 -7.33 21.04 -10.53
CA ASP A 181 -8.24 20.89 -11.67
C ASP A 181 -8.89 19.50 -11.74
N LEU A 182 -8.24 18.48 -11.16
CA LEU A 182 -8.79 17.13 -11.10
C LEU A 182 -9.82 16.97 -9.99
N SER A 183 -9.59 17.62 -8.84
CA SER A 183 -10.51 17.53 -7.70
C SER A 183 -11.84 18.21 -7.95
N LEU A 184 -11.87 19.24 -8.81
CA LEU A 184 -13.10 19.97 -9.16
C LEU A 184 -14.00 19.24 -10.16
N ILE A 185 -13.54 18.13 -10.74
CA ILE A 185 -14.31 17.36 -11.74
C ILE A 185 -15.37 16.47 -11.07
N HIS A 186 -15.26 16.21 -9.79
CA HIS A 186 -16.16 15.30 -9.05
C HIS A 186 -17.10 16.01 -8.07
N ILE A 187 -17.12 17.32 -8.13
CA ILE A 187 -18.06 18.15 -7.39
C ILE A 187 -19.08 18.70 -8.39
#